data_3b257f62c7c428d32f0068f335b1f986
#
_entry.id   3b257f62c7c428d32f0068f335b1f986
#
_cell.length_a   1.000
_cell.length_b   1.000
_cell.length_c   1.000
_cell.angle_alpha   90.00
_cell.angle_beta   90.00
_cell.angle_gamma   90.00
#
_symmetry.space_group_name_H-M   'P 1'
#
loop_
_entity.id
_entity.type
_entity.pdbx_description
1 polymer ?
#
loop_
_entity_poly.entity_id
_entity_poly.type
_entity_poly.pdbx_seq_one_letter_code
_entity_poly.pdbx_strand_id
1 'polypeptide(L)'
;SLSLVVGFLGELSLGHAAFMSIGAYTGCLFLIATKDILPVLVSLLLAVFIGGVAAALLGVVIGIPVLRLKGDYLAIVTLGFGEIIKSVFNSLKITGGAKGLSKIPLVATYKNFTFVFILMLLVILLVSHLVNSRHGRAVCAIRDNYIAAEAVGIPVSRYKILAFVIAAFMAG
;
A
#
# COMPACT_ATOMS: atom_id res chain seq x y z
N SER A 1 4.97 -5.90 0.45
CA SER A 1 4.16 -5.10 -0.48
C SER A 1 4.98 -4.68 -1.70
N LEU A 2 6.11 -3.99 -1.53
CA LEU A 2 6.96 -3.54 -2.65
C LEU A 2 7.38 -4.70 -3.57
N SER A 3 7.77 -5.85 -3.00
CA SER A 3 8.14 -7.06 -3.76
C SER A 3 7.03 -7.54 -4.70
N LEU A 4 5.77 -7.25 -4.40
CA LEU A 4 4.64 -7.63 -5.25
C LEU A 4 4.61 -6.81 -6.53
N VAL A 5 4.97 -5.52 -6.46
CA VAL A 5 5.04 -4.65 -7.64
C VAL A 5 6.33 -4.88 -8.41
N VAL A 6 7.48 -4.83 -7.75
CA VAL A 6 8.78 -4.93 -8.41
C VAL A 6 9.11 -6.37 -8.82
N GLY A 7 8.87 -7.34 -7.92
CA GLY A 7 9.24 -8.73 -8.15
C GLY A 7 8.25 -9.49 -9.03
N PHE A 8 6.95 -9.36 -8.77
CA PHE A 8 5.93 -10.16 -9.45
C PHE A 8 5.28 -9.43 -10.64
N LEU A 9 5.05 -8.12 -10.54
CA LEU A 9 4.51 -7.34 -11.66
C LEU A 9 5.60 -6.88 -12.63
N GLY A 10 6.86 -6.76 -12.16
CA GLY A 10 7.99 -6.30 -12.97
C GLY A 10 8.00 -4.80 -13.24
N GLU A 11 7.24 -4.02 -12.47
CA GLU A 11 7.13 -2.57 -12.62
C GLU A 11 7.89 -1.86 -11.50
N LEU A 12 8.80 -0.96 -11.85
CA LEU A 12 9.56 -0.19 -10.87
C LEU A 12 8.70 0.95 -10.31
N SER A 13 8.35 0.85 -9.03
CA SER A 13 7.60 1.91 -8.32
C SER A 13 8.42 2.48 -7.18
N LEU A 14 8.78 3.77 -7.28
CA LEU A 14 9.50 4.51 -6.24
C LEU A 14 8.55 5.26 -5.28
N GLY A 15 7.25 5.29 -5.58
CA GLY A 15 6.23 5.95 -4.77
C GLY A 15 5.65 5.11 -3.62
N HIS A 16 6.20 3.93 -3.35
CA HIS A 16 5.61 3.00 -2.36
C HIS A 16 5.61 3.55 -0.93
N ALA A 17 6.60 4.40 -0.59
CA ALA A 17 6.68 5.11 0.67
C ALA A 17 5.49 6.07 0.89
N ALA A 18 4.91 6.60 -0.19
CA ALA A 18 3.72 7.45 -0.09
C ALA A 18 2.50 6.67 0.43
N PHE A 19 2.27 5.45 -0.05
CA PHE A 19 1.18 4.60 0.45
C PHE A 19 1.37 4.24 1.91
N MET A 20 2.60 3.94 2.32
CA MET A 20 2.94 3.70 3.72
C MET A 20 2.65 4.95 4.59
N SER A 21 2.99 6.15 4.11
CA SER A 21 2.73 7.39 4.85
C SER A 21 1.22 7.68 4.97
N ILE A 22 0.45 7.45 3.89
CA ILE A 22 -1.01 7.60 3.89
C ILE A 22 -1.64 6.68 4.95
N GLY A 23 -1.27 5.39 4.94
CA GLY A 23 -1.77 4.43 5.89
C GLY A 23 -1.40 4.77 7.33
N ALA A 24 -0.14 5.16 7.58
CA ALA A 24 0.34 5.56 8.89
C ALA A 24 -0.43 6.78 9.44
N TYR A 25 -0.58 7.85 8.65
CA TYR A 25 -1.30 9.04 9.08
C TYR A 25 -2.78 8.78 9.30
N THR A 26 -3.47 8.09 8.40
CA THR A 26 -4.89 7.77 8.55
C THR A 26 -5.15 6.82 9.72
N GLY A 27 -4.31 5.79 9.89
CA GLY A 27 -4.39 4.88 11.02
C GLY A 27 -4.12 5.57 12.36
N CYS A 28 -3.11 6.43 12.46
CA CYS A 28 -2.81 7.20 13.66
C CYS A 28 -3.92 8.20 14.01
N LEU A 29 -4.48 8.90 13.03
CA LEU A 29 -5.62 9.81 13.25
C LEU A 29 -6.84 9.04 13.77
N PHE A 30 -7.12 7.86 13.22
CA PHE A 30 -8.19 7.00 13.72
C PHE A 30 -7.93 6.53 15.15
N LEU A 31 -6.71 6.13 15.49
CA LEU A 31 -6.32 5.74 16.86
C LEU A 31 -6.50 6.88 17.86
N ILE A 32 -6.13 8.11 17.48
CA ILE A 32 -6.29 9.28 18.32
C ILE A 32 -7.79 9.58 18.56
N ALA A 33 -8.61 9.47 17.51
CA ALA A 33 -10.06 9.71 17.58
C ALA A 33 -10.80 8.65 18.41
N THR A 34 -10.30 7.41 18.45
CA THR A 34 -11.00 6.26 19.05
C THR A 34 -10.43 5.85 20.41
N LYS A 35 -9.45 6.61 20.91
CA LYS A 35 -8.69 6.30 22.14
C LYS A 35 -9.55 5.96 23.36
N ASP A 36 -10.68 6.66 23.53
CA ASP A 36 -11.53 6.56 24.72
C ASP A 36 -12.80 5.71 24.50
N ILE A 37 -12.98 5.16 23.28
CA ILE A 37 -14.24 4.48 22.89
C ILE A 37 -14.05 2.96 22.79
N LEU A 38 -12.91 2.48 22.29
CA LEU A 38 -12.69 1.08 21.93
C LEU A 38 -11.52 0.46 22.70
N PRO A 39 -11.59 -0.87 22.94
CA PRO A 39 -10.41 -1.62 23.44
C PRO A 39 -9.23 -1.44 22.52
N VAL A 40 -8.04 -1.28 23.11
CA VAL A 40 -6.78 -0.98 22.43
C VAL A 40 -6.49 -1.92 21.24
N LEU A 41 -6.73 -3.22 21.41
CA LEU A 41 -6.47 -4.22 20.37
C LEU A 41 -7.40 -4.09 19.17
N VAL A 42 -8.69 -3.85 19.41
CA VAL A 42 -9.70 -3.68 18.36
C VAL A 42 -9.45 -2.37 17.60
N SER A 43 -9.13 -1.30 18.33
CA SER A 43 -8.79 -0.01 17.74
C SER A 43 -7.57 -0.11 16.82
N LEU A 44 -6.55 -0.88 17.21
CA LEU A 44 -5.35 -1.09 16.40
C LEU A 44 -5.64 -1.88 15.12
N LEU A 45 -6.42 -2.98 15.21
CA LEU A 45 -6.79 -3.78 14.03
C LEU A 45 -7.61 -2.95 13.03
N LEU A 46 -8.56 -2.16 13.54
CA LEU A 46 -9.36 -1.26 12.70
C LEU A 46 -8.51 -0.16 12.08
N ALA A 47 -7.55 0.42 12.82
CA ALA A 47 -6.65 1.43 12.32
C ALA A 47 -5.79 0.92 11.16
N VAL A 48 -5.23 -0.28 11.29
CA VAL A 48 -4.45 -0.93 10.21
C VAL A 48 -5.32 -1.19 8.99
N PHE A 49 -6.55 -1.67 9.19
CA PHE A 49 -7.46 -1.93 8.08
C PHE A 49 -7.88 -0.64 7.35
N ILE A 50 -8.23 0.41 8.11
CA ILE A 50 -8.63 1.72 7.56
C ILE A 50 -7.45 2.38 6.84
N GLY A 51 -6.24 2.30 7.41
CA GLY A 51 -5.01 2.77 6.77
C GLY A 51 -4.77 2.09 5.43
N GLY A 52 -4.89 0.76 5.39
CA GLY A 52 -4.77 -0.02 4.17
C GLY A 52 -5.82 0.34 3.11
N VAL A 53 -7.09 0.51 3.51
CA VAL A 53 -8.17 0.93 2.61
C VAL A 53 -7.91 2.32 2.04
N ALA A 54 -7.47 3.28 2.88
CA ALA A 54 -7.14 4.63 2.42
C ALA A 54 -5.99 4.62 1.40
N ALA A 55 -4.95 3.83 1.66
CA ALA A 55 -3.83 3.65 0.72
C ALA A 55 -4.29 2.96 -0.58
N ALA A 56 -5.17 1.96 -0.51
CA ALA A 56 -5.74 1.29 -1.68
C ALA A 56 -6.56 2.22 -2.55
N LEU A 57 -7.42 3.06 -1.96
CA LEU A 57 -8.23 4.05 -2.70
C LEU A 57 -7.35 5.02 -3.48
N LEU A 58 -6.31 5.57 -2.85
CA LEU A 58 -5.35 6.40 -3.55
C LEU A 58 -4.53 5.61 -4.56
N GLY A 59 -4.23 4.34 -4.28
CA GLY A 59 -3.63 3.41 -5.22
C GLY A 59 -4.43 3.21 -6.50
N VAL A 60 -5.77 3.19 -6.41
CA VAL A 60 -6.66 3.15 -7.60
C VAL A 60 -6.56 4.46 -8.38
N VAL A 61 -6.71 5.60 -7.68
CA VAL A 61 -6.71 6.92 -8.31
C VAL A 61 -5.42 7.17 -9.09
N ILE A 62 -4.28 6.78 -8.52
CA ILE A 62 -2.97 6.96 -9.13
C ILE A 62 -2.65 5.86 -10.13
N GLY A 63 -2.99 4.62 -9.80
CA GLY A 63 -2.70 3.45 -10.63
C GLY A 63 -3.31 3.53 -12.01
N ILE A 64 -4.53 4.08 -12.16
CA ILE A 64 -5.19 4.20 -13.45
C ILE A 64 -4.37 5.01 -14.47
N PRO A 65 -3.92 6.24 -14.19
CA PRO A 65 -3.09 7.00 -15.13
C PRO A 65 -1.65 6.50 -15.21
N VAL A 66 -1.06 6.13 -14.07
CA VAL A 66 0.38 5.83 -13.97
C VAL A 66 0.74 4.49 -14.60
N LEU A 67 -0.08 3.46 -14.46
CA LEU A 67 0.18 2.13 -15.04
C LEU A 67 -0.01 2.06 -16.57
N ARG A 68 -0.43 3.16 -17.21
CA ARG A 68 -0.37 3.30 -18.67
C ARG A 68 1.03 3.64 -19.17
N LEU A 69 1.88 4.15 -18.29
CA LEU A 69 3.28 4.43 -18.59
C LEU A 69 4.09 3.14 -18.50
N LYS A 70 5.20 3.08 -19.21
CA LYS A 70 6.08 1.90 -19.28
C LYS A 70 7.49 2.26 -18.84
N GLY A 71 8.17 1.29 -18.23
CA GLY A 71 9.58 1.41 -17.88
C GLY A 71 9.88 2.54 -16.90
N ASP A 72 10.95 3.29 -17.17
CA ASP A 72 11.50 4.32 -16.27
C ASP A 72 10.54 5.51 -16.04
N TYR A 73 9.65 5.80 -17.01
CA TYR A 73 8.66 6.86 -16.84
C TYR A 73 7.69 6.58 -15.70
N LEU A 74 7.34 5.31 -15.49
CA LEU A 74 6.51 4.90 -14.37
C LEU A 74 7.21 5.18 -13.03
N ALA A 75 8.51 4.87 -12.95
CA ALA A 75 9.30 5.12 -11.75
C ALA A 75 9.39 6.61 -11.40
N ILE A 76 9.63 7.46 -12.41
CA ILE A 76 9.73 8.92 -12.24
C ILE A 76 8.39 9.50 -11.77
N VAL A 77 7.27 9.10 -12.39
CA VAL A 77 5.95 9.62 -12.03
C VAL A 77 5.53 9.16 -10.63
N THR A 78 5.82 7.91 -10.26
CA THR A 78 5.54 7.41 -8.90
C THR A 78 6.39 8.10 -7.84
N LEU A 79 7.64 8.45 -8.16
CA LEU A 79 8.49 9.26 -7.28
C LEU A 79 7.90 10.67 -7.08
N GLY A 80 7.56 11.34 -8.18
CA GLY A 80 6.94 12.68 -8.13
C GLY A 80 5.65 12.69 -7.32
N PHE A 81 4.85 11.63 -7.45
CA PHE A 81 3.66 11.45 -6.63
C PHE A 81 4.00 11.30 -5.13
N GLY A 82 5.07 10.57 -4.82
CA GLY A 82 5.57 10.45 -3.44
C GLY A 82 5.89 11.81 -2.82
N GLU A 83 6.56 12.68 -3.57
CA GLU A 83 6.90 14.03 -3.11
C GLU A 83 5.65 14.94 -2.97
N ILE A 84 4.64 14.78 -3.84
CA ILE A 84 3.36 15.48 -3.72
C ILE A 84 2.66 15.09 -2.41
N ILE A 85 2.53 13.81 -2.11
CA ILE A 85 1.91 13.33 -0.86
C ILE A 85 2.66 13.84 0.37
N LYS A 86 3.97 13.78 0.36
CA LYS A 86 4.82 14.32 1.42
C LYS A 86 4.58 15.82 1.63
N SER A 87 4.51 16.60 0.56
CA SER A 87 4.23 18.03 0.61
C SER A 87 2.83 18.32 1.18
N VAL A 88 1.82 17.54 0.77
CA VAL A 88 0.45 17.64 1.29
C VAL A 88 0.44 17.40 2.80
N PHE A 89 1.04 16.31 3.29
CA PHE A 89 1.09 16.02 4.73
C PHE A 89 1.84 17.09 5.53
N ASN A 90 2.90 17.67 4.97
CA ASN A 90 3.62 18.76 5.62
C ASN A 90 2.82 20.08 5.68
N SER A 91 1.87 20.28 4.76
CA SER A 91 1.04 21.49 4.71
C SER A 91 -0.24 21.38 5.55
N LEU A 92 -0.73 20.16 5.82
CA LEU A 92 -1.96 19.95 6.58
C LEU A 92 -1.75 20.18 8.08
N LYS A 93 -2.56 21.04 8.67
CA LYS A 93 -2.56 21.27 10.13
C LYS A 93 -2.99 20.05 10.94
N ILE A 94 -3.87 19.21 10.38
CA ILE A 94 -4.41 17.99 11.00
C ILE A 94 -3.31 16.95 11.24
N THR A 95 -2.32 16.89 10.36
CA THR A 95 -1.18 15.97 10.46
C THR A 95 -0.04 16.51 11.35
N GLY A 96 -0.20 17.72 11.92
CA GLY A 96 0.85 18.40 12.68
C GLY A 96 1.88 19.11 11.81
N GLY A 97 1.69 19.16 10.49
CA GLY A 97 2.59 19.78 9.53
C GLY A 97 3.99 19.16 9.56
N ALA A 98 5.02 19.98 9.42
CA ALA A 98 6.43 19.54 9.43
C ALA A 98 6.89 18.91 10.77
N LYS A 99 6.15 19.12 11.87
CA LYS A 99 6.46 18.50 13.18
C LYS A 99 5.95 17.07 13.29
N GLY A 100 5.03 16.65 12.40
CA GLY A 100 4.38 15.35 12.45
C GLY A 100 3.34 15.23 13.58
N LEU A 101 2.68 14.06 13.62
CA LEU A 101 1.70 13.75 14.66
C LEU A 101 2.38 13.55 16.01
N SER A 102 1.94 14.31 17.00
CA SER A 102 2.33 14.17 18.42
C SER A 102 1.18 13.51 19.20
N LYS A 103 1.52 12.87 20.35
CA LYS A 103 0.56 12.22 21.27
C LYS A 103 -0.12 10.96 20.68
N ILE A 104 0.57 10.22 19.83
CA ILE A 104 0.09 8.91 19.37
C ILE A 104 0.05 7.96 20.57
N PRO A 105 -1.07 7.28 20.84
CA PRO A 105 -1.13 6.29 21.90
C PRO A 105 -0.15 5.15 21.58
N LEU A 106 0.75 4.83 22.52
CA LEU A 106 1.74 3.76 22.39
C LEU A 106 1.03 2.40 22.56
N VAL A 107 0.39 1.95 21.51
CA VAL A 107 -0.38 0.70 21.46
C VAL A 107 0.54 -0.49 21.13
N ALA A 108 1.43 -0.31 20.20
CA ALA A 108 2.43 -1.31 19.80
C ALA A 108 3.79 -0.96 20.39
N THR A 109 4.04 -1.44 21.61
CA THR A 109 5.33 -1.32 22.26
C THR A 109 6.14 -2.61 22.04
N TYR A 110 7.46 -2.56 22.19
CA TYR A 110 8.32 -3.74 22.13
C TYR A 110 7.85 -4.91 23.04
N LYS A 111 7.05 -4.65 24.07
CA LYS A 111 6.41 -5.65 24.92
C LYS A 111 5.32 -6.46 24.21
N ASN A 112 4.73 -5.94 23.14
CA ASN A 112 3.68 -6.56 22.34
C ASN A 112 4.20 -7.04 20.98
N PHE A 113 5.46 -7.47 20.92
CA PHE A 113 6.10 -7.95 19.70
C PHE A 113 5.31 -9.08 19.00
N THR A 114 4.65 -9.94 19.79
CA THR A 114 3.85 -11.05 19.28
C THR A 114 2.78 -10.60 18.30
N PHE A 115 2.10 -9.46 18.55
CA PHE A 115 1.08 -8.92 17.67
C PHE A 115 1.67 -8.51 16.30
N VAL A 116 2.77 -7.77 16.32
CA VAL A 116 3.46 -7.32 15.10
C VAL A 116 3.97 -8.51 14.29
N PHE A 117 4.51 -9.53 14.98
CA PHE A 117 5.01 -10.76 14.36
C PHE A 117 3.88 -11.55 13.68
N ILE A 118 2.74 -11.72 14.35
CA ILE A 118 1.57 -12.40 13.78
C ILE A 118 1.06 -11.65 12.55
N LEU A 119 0.97 -10.31 12.61
CA LEU A 119 0.53 -9.49 11.49
C LEU A 119 1.49 -9.62 10.30
N MET A 120 2.80 -9.60 10.54
CA MET A 120 3.82 -9.83 9.51
C MET A 120 3.66 -11.19 8.85
N LEU A 121 3.46 -12.24 9.65
CA LEU A 121 3.30 -13.60 9.18
C LEU A 121 2.01 -13.74 8.33
N LEU A 122 0.94 -13.10 8.76
CA LEU A 122 -0.33 -13.05 8.03
C LEU A 122 -0.14 -12.38 6.67
N VAL A 123 0.55 -11.24 6.59
CA VAL A 123 0.84 -10.54 5.32
C VAL A 123 1.67 -11.43 4.39
N ILE A 124 2.70 -12.12 4.91
CA ILE A 124 3.50 -13.05 4.10
C ILE A 124 2.64 -14.19 3.54
N LEU A 125 1.78 -14.78 4.36
CA LEU A 125 0.86 -15.84 3.93
C LEU A 125 -0.11 -15.35 2.86
N LEU A 126 -0.70 -14.14 3.03
CA LEU A 126 -1.60 -13.54 2.05
C LEU A 126 -0.90 -13.30 0.71
N VAL A 127 0.30 -12.73 0.73
CA VAL A 127 1.09 -12.50 -0.51
C VAL A 127 1.45 -13.83 -1.17
N SER A 128 1.90 -14.82 -0.41
CA SER A 128 2.24 -16.15 -0.94
C SER A 128 1.01 -16.82 -1.59
N HIS A 129 -0.14 -16.76 -0.93
CA HIS A 129 -1.37 -17.31 -1.47
C HIS A 129 -1.84 -16.57 -2.74
N LEU A 130 -1.72 -15.23 -2.74
CA LEU A 130 -2.05 -14.39 -3.89
C LEU A 130 -1.19 -14.74 -5.11
N VAL A 131 0.13 -14.86 -4.92
CA VAL A 131 1.07 -15.15 -6.01
C VAL A 131 0.81 -16.53 -6.62
N ASN A 132 0.51 -17.53 -5.79
CA ASN A 132 0.20 -18.88 -6.25
C ASN A 132 -1.22 -19.04 -6.81
N SER A 133 -2.07 -18.01 -6.70
CA SER A 133 -3.43 -18.01 -7.22
C SER A 133 -3.48 -17.89 -8.75
N ARG A 134 -4.68 -18.05 -9.34
CA ARG A 134 -4.91 -17.80 -10.78
C ARG A 134 -4.54 -16.36 -11.18
N HIS A 135 -4.87 -15.39 -10.31
CA HIS A 135 -4.56 -13.98 -10.55
C HIS A 135 -3.06 -13.71 -10.47
N GLY A 136 -2.35 -14.31 -9.50
CA GLY A 136 -0.90 -14.20 -9.38
C GLY A 136 -0.16 -14.75 -10.60
N ARG A 137 -0.57 -15.91 -11.11
CA ARG A 137 -0.01 -16.46 -12.35
C ARG A 137 -0.23 -15.56 -13.57
N ALA A 138 -1.39 -14.91 -13.67
CA ALA A 138 -1.66 -13.94 -14.73
C ALA A 138 -0.72 -12.71 -14.62
N VAL A 139 -0.47 -12.22 -13.40
CA VAL A 139 0.48 -11.13 -13.15
C VAL A 139 1.90 -11.52 -13.54
N CYS A 140 2.36 -12.72 -13.19
CA CYS A 140 3.67 -13.23 -13.60
C CYS A 140 3.79 -13.38 -15.14
N ALA A 141 2.76 -13.87 -15.80
CA ALA A 141 2.73 -13.96 -17.27
C ALA A 141 2.86 -12.58 -17.94
N ILE A 142 2.22 -11.56 -17.36
CA ILE A 142 2.34 -10.17 -17.84
C ILE A 142 3.77 -9.64 -17.68
N ARG A 143 4.42 -9.95 -16.56
CA ARG A 143 5.82 -9.58 -16.30
C ARG A 143 6.75 -10.19 -17.35
N ASP A 144 6.57 -11.48 -17.62
CA ASP A 144 7.47 -12.22 -18.50
C ASP A 144 7.32 -11.78 -19.98
N ASN A 145 6.08 -11.63 -20.45
CA ASN A 145 5.81 -11.07 -21.78
C ASN A 145 4.38 -10.55 -21.87
N TYR A 146 4.21 -9.22 -21.76
CA TYR A 146 2.88 -8.59 -21.79
C TYR A 146 2.17 -8.75 -23.14
N ILE A 147 2.91 -8.82 -24.27
CA ILE A 147 2.34 -8.99 -25.62
C ILE A 147 1.74 -10.40 -25.74
N ALA A 148 2.49 -11.41 -25.32
CA ALA A 148 2.01 -12.80 -25.34
C ALA A 148 0.81 -13.00 -24.39
N ALA A 149 0.84 -12.37 -23.20
CA ALA A 149 -0.26 -12.42 -22.25
C ALA A 149 -1.54 -11.80 -22.84
N GLU A 150 -1.42 -10.68 -23.55
CA GLU A 150 -2.54 -10.02 -24.22
C GLU A 150 -3.11 -10.86 -25.37
N ALA A 151 -2.24 -11.50 -26.14
CA ALA A 151 -2.64 -12.40 -27.25
C ALA A 151 -3.43 -13.62 -26.77
N VAL A 152 -3.19 -14.10 -25.55
CA VAL A 152 -3.95 -15.21 -24.92
C VAL A 152 -5.25 -14.72 -24.23
N GLY A 153 -5.55 -13.41 -24.32
CA GLY A 153 -6.78 -12.81 -23.80
C GLY A 153 -6.71 -12.35 -22.34
N ILE A 154 -5.51 -12.21 -21.76
CA ILE A 154 -5.35 -11.67 -20.41
C ILE A 154 -5.49 -10.14 -20.46
N PRO A 155 -6.47 -9.51 -19.75
CA PRO A 155 -6.63 -8.06 -19.72
C PRO A 155 -5.53 -7.39 -18.88
N VAL A 156 -4.38 -7.13 -19.50
CA VAL A 156 -3.14 -6.64 -18.87
C VAL A 156 -3.38 -5.46 -17.94
N SER A 157 -4.11 -4.42 -18.41
CA SER A 157 -4.35 -3.22 -17.62
C SER A 157 -5.10 -3.48 -16.31
N ARG A 158 -6.08 -4.39 -16.33
CA ARG A 158 -6.87 -4.73 -15.12
C ARG A 158 -6.01 -5.47 -14.09
N TYR A 159 -5.19 -6.41 -14.53
CA TYR A 159 -4.31 -7.16 -13.63
C TYR A 159 -3.20 -6.30 -13.05
N LYS A 160 -2.65 -5.36 -13.81
CA LYS A 160 -1.68 -4.39 -13.31
C LYS A 160 -2.28 -3.50 -12.22
N ILE A 161 -3.46 -2.93 -12.46
CA ILE A 161 -4.16 -2.10 -11.47
C ILE A 161 -4.48 -2.93 -10.21
N LEU A 162 -4.99 -4.14 -10.37
CA LEU A 162 -5.32 -5.02 -9.24
C LEU A 162 -4.09 -5.32 -8.37
N ALA A 163 -2.98 -5.72 -8.98
CA ALA A 163 -1.74 -6.00 -8.27
C ALA A 163 -1.20 -4.75 -7.56
N PHE A 164 -1.26 -3.59 -8.21
CA PHE A 164 -0.81 -2.32 -7.65
C PHE A 164 -1.67 -1.87 -6.45
N VAL A 165 -3.01 -2.00 -6.55
CA VAL A 165 -3.94 -1.67 -5.47
C VAL A 165 -3.77 -2.58 -4.26
N ILE A 166 -3.60 -3.90 -4.48
CA ILE A 166 -3.32 -4.83 -3.38
C ILE A 166 -1.98 -4.49 -2.72
N ALA A 167 -0.96 -4.15 -3.51
CA ALA A 167 0.33 -3.75 -2.96
C ALA A 167 0.24 -2.44 -2.17
N ALA A 168 -0.55 -1.46 -2.62
CA ALA A 168 -0.82 -0.22 -1.91
C ALA A 168 -1.58 -0.47 -0.60
N PHE A 169 -2.60 -1.33 -0.61
CA PHE A 169 -3.32 -1.75 0.60
C PHE A 169 -2.39 -2.37 1.65
N MET A 170 -1.48 -3.25 1.21
CA MET A 170 -0.52 -3.90 2.11
C MET A 170 0.63 -2.98 2.55
N ALA A 171 0.84 -1.87 1.88
CA ALA A 171 1.83 -0.86 2.26
C ALA A 171 1.28 0.09 3.32
N GLY A 172 0.01 0.49 3.19
CA GLY A 172 -0.72 1.34 4.14
C GLY A 172 -1.19 0.61 5.37
#